data_c609607975f5869e31eda43f24b61cd9
#
_entry.id   c609607975f5869e31eda43f24b61cd9
#
_cell.length_a   1.000
_cell.length_b   1.000
_cell.length_c   1.000
_cell.angle_alpha   90.00
_cell.angle_beta   90.00
_cell.angle_gamma   90.00
#
_symmetry.space_group_name_H-M   'P 1'
#
loop_
_entity.id
_entity.type
_entity.pdbx_description
1 polymer ?
#
loop_
_entity_poly.entity_id
_entity_poly.type
_entity_poly.pdbx_seq_one_letter_code
_entity_poly.pdbx_strand_id
1 'polypeptide(L)'
;SSIYVGIFGDRNNKEYINVRVTRDADTDRIGRELTSIISSFPGVKIRVVKSQLPSYANKEYLAGLGKLIGERHKAMPSWARSQLQFASYYYDLVNDIYTVQVLNLDAEKAQLFKQYISDWEYIRLEYVSELIPKT
;
A
#
# COMPACT_ATOMS: atom_id res chain seq x y z
N SER A 1 4.72 -18.07 4.39
CA SER A 1 4.30 -17.03 3.76
C SER A 1 3.53 -16.14 4.60
N SER A 2 2.75 -15.68 4.34
CA SER A 2 2.62 -14.46 4.32
C SER A 2 1.52 -13.82 5.01
N ILE A 3 1.68 -13.79 6.35
CA ILE A 3 0.89 -12.94 7.22
C ILE A 3 1.49 -11.54 7.36
N TYR A 4 2.68 -11.32 6.82
CA TYR A 4 3.34 -10.04 6.93
C TYR A 4 2.94 -9.10 5.81
N VAL A 5 2.73 -7.84 6.18
CA VAL A 5 2.46 -6.76 5.24
C VAL A 5 3.67 -5.83 5.14
N GLY A 6 4.26 -5.45 6.25
CA GLY A 6 5.46 -4.64 6.24
C GLY A 6 5.90 -4.17 7.61
N ILE A 7 7.03 -3.50 7.65
CA ILE A 7 7.66 -2.98 8.87
C ILE A 7 7.87 -1.49 8.67
N PHE A 8 7.52 -0.70 9.68
CA PHE A 8 7.72 0.75 9.63
C PHE A 8 8.01 1.32 11.01
N GLY A 9 8.76 2.41 11.03
CA GLY A 9 9.08 3.13 12.26
C GLY A 9 7.90 3.95 12.76
N ASP A 10 7.96 4.35 14.03
CA ASP A 10 7.00 5.27 14.63
C ASP A 10 7.62 6.67 14.67
N ARG A 11 6.97 7.64 14.02
CA ARG A 11 7.45 9.03 14.00
C ARG A 11 7.53 9.66 15.38
N ASN A 12 6.60 9.29 16.24
CA ASN A 12 6.45 9.92 17.55
C ASN A 12 7.25 9.20 18.63
N ASN A 13 7.71 7.98 18.36
CA ASN A 13 8.45 7.20 19.33
C ASN A 13 9.46 6.28 18.62
N LYS A 14 10.70 6.71 18.60
CA LYS A 14 11.78 5.99 17.91
C LYS A 14 12.14 4.64 18.53
N GLU A 15 11.66 4.37 19.74
CA GLU A 15 11.87 3.07 20.37
C GLU A 15 11.04 1.95 19.74
N TYR A 16 9.95 2.31 19.06
CA TYR A 16 9.02 1.34 18.51
C TYR A 16 9.27 1.07 17.02
N ILE A 17 9.25 -0.21 16.70
CA ILE A 17 9.17 -0.70 15.33
C ILE A 17 7.80 -1.34 15.19
N ASN A 18 7.03 -0.88 14.22
CA ASN A 18 5.71 -1.43 13.92
C ASN A 18 5.84 -2.52 12.87
N VAL A 19 5.23 -3.66 13.15
CA VAL A 19 5.14 -4.77 12.21
C VAL A 19 3.67 -4.93 11.85
N ARG A 20 3.33 -4.65 10.60
CA ARG A 20 1.95 -4.81 10.13
C ARG A 20 1.76 -6.22 9.61
N VAL A 21 0.69 -6.83 10.07
CA VAL A 21 0.30 -8.20 9.71
C VAL A 21 -1.10 -8.20 9.11
N THR A 22 -1.44 -9.26 8.41
CA THR A 22 -2.77 -9.40 7.80
C THR A 22 -3.87 -9.39 8.86
N ARG A 23 -5.09 -9.05 8.43
CA ARG A 23 -6.26 -8.83 9.29
C ARG A 23 -6.52 -9.96 10.29
N ASP A 24 -6.32 -11.21 9.88
CA ASP A 24 -6.68 -12.38 10.68
C ASP A 24 -5.48 -13.01 11.40
N ALA A 25 -4.33 -12.38 11.38
CA ALA A 25 -3.13 -12.91 12.03
C ALA A 25 -3.26 -12.86 13.56
N ASP A 26 -2.64 -13.83 14.23
CA ASP A 26 -2.57 -13.88 15.69
C ASP A 26 -1.47 -12.92 16.17
N THR A 27 -1.88 -11.69 16.49
CA THR A 27 -0.95 -10.63 16.89
C THR A 27 -0.23 -10.93 18.20
N ASP A 28 -0.87 -11.61 19.13
CA ASP A 28 -0.24 -11.92 20.42
C ASP A 28 0.89 -12.95 20.25
N ARG A 29 0.63 -13.99 19.48
CA ARG A 29 1.66 -15.00 19.19
C ARG A 29 2.83 -14.39 18.43
N ILE A 30 2.54 -13.61 17.40
CA ILE A 30 3.57 -12.96 16.59
C ILE A 30 4.38 -11.99 17.45
N GLY A 31 3.72 -11.21 18.30
CA GLY A 31 4.39 -10.28 19.20
C GLY A 31 5.35 -11.01 20.15
N ARG A 32 4.93 -12.14 20.70
CA ARG A 32 5.79 -12.93 21.57
C ARG A 32 7.01 -13.49 20.81
N GLU A 33 6.80 -14.03 19.63
CA GLU A 33 7.88 -14.58 18.80
C GLU A 33 8.91 -13.51 18.42
N LEU A 34 8.44 -12.36 17.98
CA LEU A 34 9.32 -11.26 17.57
C LEU A 34 10.05 -10.64 18.76
N THR A 35 9.37 -10.48 19.90
CA THR A 35 9.98 -9.97 21.11
C THR A 35 11.11 -10.91 21.58
N SER A 36 10.90 -12.21 21.49
CA SER A 36 11.94 -13.19 21.81
C SER A 36 13.17 -13.04 20.91
N ILE A 37 12.96 -12.83 19.61
CA ILE A 37 14.07 -12.66 18.65
C ILE A 37 14.88 -11.41 18.95
N ILE A 38 14.22 -10.30 19.31
CA ILE A 38 14.90 -9.02 19.51
C ILE A 38 15.33 -8.77 20.96
N SER A 39 15.12 -9.71 21.85
CA SER A 39 15.45 -9.54 23.27
C SER A 39 16.92 -9.19 23.51
N SER A 40 17.81 -9.54 22.59
CA SER A 40 19.23 -9.19 22.66
C SER A 40 19.53 -7.77 22.19
N PHE A 41 18.54 -7.00 21.70
CA PHE A 41 18.70 -5.64 21.22
C PHE A 41 18.02 -4.69 22.19
N PRO A 42 18.74 -4.15 23.19
CA PRO A 42 18.14 -3.26 24.19
C PRO A 42 17.66 -1.96 23.56
N GLY A 43 16.54 -1.47 24.06
CA GLY A 43 15.97 -0.21 23.60
C GLY A 43 15.07 -0.31 22.38
N VAL A 44 14.88 -1.50 21.83
CA VAL A 44 13.98 -1.73 20.69
C VAL A 44 12.72 -2.43 21.18
N LYS A 45 11.59 -1.85 20.85
CA LYS A 45 10.27 -2.42 21.17
C LYS A 45 9.51 -2.69 19.88
N ILE A 46 8.80 -3.81 19.83
CA ILE A 46 7.98 -4.16 18.67
C ILE A 46 6.51 -3.97 19.00
N ARG A 47 5.80 -3.36 18.07
CA ARG A 47 4.35 -3.27 18.10
C ARG A 47 3.80 -3.98 16.89
N VAL A 48 2.94 -4.97 17.10
CA VAL A 48 2.28 -5.69 16.01
C VAL A 48 0.93 -5.04 15.76
N VAL A 49 0.70 -4.59 14.52
CA VAL A 49 -0.54 -3.93 14.14
C VAL A 49 -1.21 -4.68 12.99
N LYS A 50 -2.54 -4.78 13.06
CA LYS A 50 -3.30 -5.47 12.01
C LYS A 50 -3.57 -4.55 10.84
N SER A 51 -3.57 -5.12 9.64
CA SER A 51 -4.09 -4.44 8.46
C SER A 51 -5.61 -4.38 8.51
N GLN A 52 -6.17 -3.29 7.98
CA GLN A 52 -7.62 -3.19 7.72
C GLN A 52 -8.01 -3.81 6.38
N LEU A 53 -7.04 -4.14 5.55
CA LEU A 53 -7.28 -4.76 4.26
C LEU A 53 -7.75 -6.21 4.43
N PRO A 54 -8.34 -6.82 3.40
CA PRO A 54 -8.70 -8.24 3.46
C PRO A 54 -7.50 -9.12 3.82
N SER A 55 -7.75 -10.27 4.43
CA SER A 55 -6.69 -11.13 4.95
C SER A 55 -5.71 -11.64 3.89
N TYR A 56 -6.12 -11.69 2.62
CA TYR A 56 -5.23 -12.08 1.52
C TYR A 56 -4.24 -10.99 1.12
N ALA A 57 -4.45 -9.75 1.56
CA ALA A 57 -3.64 -8.60 1.16
C ALA A 57 -2.36 -8.52 1.98
N ASN A 58 -1.46 -9.42 1.74
CA ASN A 58 -0.13 -9.45 2.33
C ASN A 58 0.88 -8.71 1.44
N LYS A 59 2.14 -8.73 1.83
CA LYS A 59 3.22 -8.05 1.12
C LYS A 59 3.28 -8.45 -0.36
N GLU A 60 3.20 -9.75 -0.64
CA GLU A 60 3.30 -10.28 -2.01
C GLU A 60 2.09 -9.87 -2.85
N TYR A 61 0.90 -9.92 -2.26
CA TYR A 61 -0.31 -9.47 -2.95
C TYR A 61 -0.21 -8.00 -3.35
N LEU A 62 0.24 -7.15 -2.43
CA LEU A 62 0.33 -5.71 -2.67
C LEU A 62 1.42 -5.39 -3.71
N ALA A 63 2.52 -6.11 -3.70
CA ALA A 63 3.54 -5.99 -4.74
C ALA A 63 2.99 -6.43 -6.11
N GLY A 64 2.22 -7.52 -6.14
CA GLY A 64 1.57 -8.00 -7.35
C GLY A 64 0.53 -7.04 -7.89
N LEU A 65 -0.16 -6.31 -7.02
CA LEU A 65 -1.14 -5.30 -7.42
C LEU A 65 -0.47 -4.17 -8.20
N GLY A 66 0.70 -3.71 -7.76
CA GLY A 66 1.44 -2.69 -8.49
C GLY A 66 1.82 -3.15 -9.90
N LYS A 67 2.27 -4.38 -10.02
CA LYS A 67 2.57 -4.97 -11.33
C LYS A 67 1.32 -5.05 -12.21
N LEU A 68 0.21 -5.48 -11.64
CA LEU A 68 -1.07 -5.57 -12.34
C LEU A 68 -1.52 -4.21 -12.88
N ILE A 69 -1.43 -3.17 -12.05
CA ILE A 69 -1.79 -1.80 -12.44
C ILE A 69 -0.97 -1.37 -13.65
N GLY A 70 0.34 -1.55 -13.60
CA GLY A 70 1.21 -1.21 -14.72
C GLY A 70 0.88 -1.96 -16.01
N GLU A 71 0.64 -3.25 -15.91
CA GLU A 71 0.31 -4.09 -17.06
C GLU A 71 -1.04 -3.70 -17.67
N ARG A 72 -2.05 -3.50 -16.84
CA ARG A 72 -3.39 -3.12 -17.31
C ARG A 72 -3.40 -1.73 -17.91
N HIS A 73 -2.62 -0.80 -17.37
CA HIS A 73 -2.49 0.52 -17.95
C HIS A 73 -1.92 0.46 -19.37
N LYS A 74 -0.87 -0.33 -19.57
CA LYS A 74 -0.27 -0.52 -20.88
C LYS A 74 -1.24 -1.16 -21.88
N ALA A 75 -2.12 -2.01 -21.41
CA ALA A 75 -3.09 -2.72 -22.24
C ALA A 75 -4.33 -1.89 -22.57
N MET A 76 -4.49 -0.70 -21.97
CA MET A 76 -5.63 0.17 -22.25
C MET A 76 -5.62 0.65 -23.70
N PRO A 77 -6.80 0.90 -24.28
CA PRO A 77 -6.86 1.60 -25.56
C PRO A 77 -6.12 2.93 -25.48
N SER A 78 -5.43 3.31 -26.54
CA SER A 78 -4.55 4.49 -26.51
C SER A 78 -5.28 5.77 -26.11
N TRP A 79 -6.55 5.95 -26.54
CA TRP A 79 -7.34 7.10 -26.17
C TRP A 79 -7.60 7.19 -24.66
N ALA A 80 -7.86 6.05 -24.02
CA ALA A 80 -8.11 5.99 -22.59
C ALA A 80 -6.80 6.11 -21.79
N ARG A 81 -5.75 5.47 -22.29
CA ARG A 81 -4.44 5.52 -21.64
C ARG A 81 -3.88 6.94 -21.61
N SER A 82 -4.08 7.71 -22.67
CA SER A 82 -3.62 9.10 -22.73
C SER A 82 -4.36 9.99 -21.73
N GLN A 83 -5.59 9.65 -21.37
CA GLN A 83 -6.37 10.39 -20.40
C GLN A 83 -6.06 10.01 -18.96
N LEU A 84 -5.73 8.73 -18.73
CA LEU A 84 -5.46 8.21 -17.38
C LEU A 84 -3.95 8.10 -17.17
N GLN A 85 -3.35 9.13 -16.60
CA GLN A 85 -1.92 9.16 -16.33
C GLN A 85 -1.65 9.15 -14.84
N PHE A 86 -0.69 8.35 -14.44
CA PHE A 86 -0.31 8.19 -13.04
C PHE A 86 0.97 8.96 -12.73
N ALA A 87 0.98 9.66 -11.59
CA ALA A 87 2.22 10.18 -11.03
C ALA A 87 2.97 9.07 -10.29
N SER A 88 2.25 8.28 -9.52
CA SER A 88 2.79 7.11 -8.83
C SER A 88 1.66 6.21 -8.36
N TYR A 89 1.99 4.98 -8.00
CA TYR A 89 1.07 4.08 -7.30
C TYR A 89 1.88 3.17 -6.38
N TYR A 90 1.39 3.02 -5.17
CA TYR A 90 2.12 2.30 -4.13
C TYR A 90 1.20 1.94 -2.96
N TYR A 91 1.60 0.93 -2.20
CA TYR A 91 0.96 0.67 -0.93
C TYR A 91 1.53 1.60 0.14
N ASP A 92 0.63 2.41 0.73
CA ASP A 92 0.97 3.29 1.84
C ASP A 92 0.95 2.46 3.12
N LEU A 93 2.12 2.03 3.56
CA LEU A 93 2.26 1.12 4.70
C LEU A 93 1.81 1.77 6.01
N VAL A 94 2.05 3.05 6.18
CA VAL A 94 1.69 3.77 7.41
C VAL A 94 0.17 3.92 7.53
N ASN A 95 -0.48 4.32 6.44
CA ASN A 95 -1.93 4.52 6.41
C ASN A 95 -2.70 3.27 6.02
N ASP A 96 -2.02 2.21 5.64
CA ASP A 96 -2.60 0.91 5.32
C ASP A 96 -3.64 0.99 4.19
N ILE A 97 -3.27 1.66 3.11
CA ILE A 97 -4.14 1.78 1.94
C ILE A 97 -3.30 1.80 0.66
N TYR A 98 -3.83 1.20 -0.41
CA TYR A 98 -3.16 1.28 -1.70
C TYR A 98 -3.51 2.61 -2.35
N THR A 99 -2.50 3.41 -2.65
CA THR A 99 -2.68 4.77 -3.18
C THR A 99 -2.24 4.83 -4.64
N VAL A 100 -3.11 5.38 -5.48
CA VAL A 100 -2.79 5.64 -6.88
C VAL A 100 -2.96 7.14 -7.11
N GLN A 101 -1.87 7.81 -7.41
CA GLN A 101 -1.86 9.24 -7.70
C GLN A 101 -2.13 9.45 -9.18
N VAL A 102 -3.25 10.10 -9.48
CA VAL A 102 -3.71 10.34 -10.84
C VAL A 102 -3.58 11.81 -11.17
N LEU A 103 -2.94 12.10 -12.31
CA LEU A 103 -2.78 13.48 -12.79
C LEU A 103 -4.13 14.06 -13.16
N ASN A 104 -4.46 15.20 -12.55
CA ASN A 104 -5.71 15.93 -12.78
C ASN A 104 -6.95 15.04 -12.62
N LEU A 105 -6.98 14.23 -11.56
CA LEU A 105 -8.07 13.31 -11.29
C LEU A 105 -9.42 14.01 -11.31
N ASP A 106 -10.37 13.44 -12.03
CA ASP A 106 -11.76 13.84 -12.06
C ASP A 106 -12.66 12.60 -12.09
N ALA A 107 -13.98 12.81 -12.15
CA ALA A 107 -14.93 11.70 -12.15
C ALA A 107 -14.77 10.77 -13.36
N GLU A 108 -14.45 11.31 -14.52
CA GLU A 108 -14.24 10.54 -15.75
C GLU A 108 -13.01 9.64 -15.64
N LYS A 109 -11.90 10.19 -15.14
CA LYS A 109 -10.68 9.40 -14.94
C LYS A 109 -10.85 8.35 -13.87
N ALA A 110 -11.59 8.62 -12.82
CA ALA A 110 -11.94 7.63 -11.80
C ALA A 110 -12.72 6.46 -12.41
N GLN A 111 -13.64 6.74 -13.33
CA GLN A 111 -14.38 5.70 -14.03
C GLN A 111 -13.50 4.89 -14.98
N LEU A 112 -12.58 5.53 -15.69
CA LEU A 112 -11.61 4.83 -16.52
C LEU A 112 -10.76 3.87 -15.69
N PHE A 113 -10.32 4.31 -14.52
CA PHE A 113 -9.56 3.47 -13.61
C PHE A 113 -10.36 2.23 -13.20
N LYS A 114 -11.60 2.41 -12.77
CA LYS A 114 -12.46 1.29 -12.38
C LYS A 114 -12.72 0.32 -13.51
N GLN A 115 -12.92 0.84 -14.71
CA GLN A 115 -13.24 0.03 -15.88
C GLN A 115 -12.06 -0.78 -16.38
N TYR A 116 -10.88 -0.18 -16.45
CA TYR A 116 -9.71 -0.79 -17.10
C TYR A 116 -8.66 -1.33 -16.16
N ILE A 117 -8.55 -0.79 -14.95
CA ILE A 117 -7.48 -1.15 -14.04
C ILE A 117 -7.99 -2.02 -12.89
N SER A 118 -8.79 -1.46 -11.98
CA SER A 118 -9.30 -2.19 -10.84
C SER A 118 -10.46 -1.44 -10.17
N ASP A 119 -11.46 -2.20 -9.72
CA ASP A 119 -12.55 -1.71 -8.89
C ASP A 119 -12.39 -2.07 -7.42
N TRP A 120 -11.18 -2.51 -7.03
CA TRP A 120 -10.92 -2.90 -5.64
C TRP A 120 -11.14 -1.72 -4.70
N GLU A 121 -12.01 -1.89 -3.72
CA GLU A 121 -12.46 -0.82 -2.83
C GLU A 121 -11.37 -0.25 -1.93
N TYR A 122 -10.26 -0.97 -1.77
CA TYR A 122 -9.14 -0.56 -0.93
C TYR A 122 -8.06 0.22 -1.68
N ILE A 123 -8.34 0.63 -2.89
CA ILE A 123 -7.50 1.56 -3.64
C ILE A 123 -8.04 2.96 -3.46
N ARG A 124 -7.18 3.87 -3.01
CA ARG A 124 -7.50 5.29 -2.94
C ARG A 124 -6.90 6.01 -4.15
N LEU A 125 -7.77 6.63 -4.96
CA LEU A 125 -7.32 7.51 -6.02
C LEU A 125 -7.05 8.89 -5.42
N GLU A 126 -5.89 9.45 -5.72
CA GLU A 126 -5.46 10.71 -5.15
C GLU A 126 -5.17 11.70 -6.28
N TYR A 127 -5.70 12.92 -6.15
CA TYR A 127 -5.47 13.99 -7.12
C TYR A 127 -4.05 14.51 -7.00
N VAL A 128 -3.38 14.60 -8.15
CA VAL A 128 -2.10 15.29 -8.26
C VAL A 128 -2.23 16.27 -9.44
N SER A 129 -1.84 17.50 -9.23
CA SER A 129 -1.87 18.48 -10.30
C SER A 129 -0.81 18.15 -11.34
N GLU A 130 -1.11 18.51 -12.59
CA GLU A 130 -0.16 18.37 -13.67
C GLU A 130 1.14 19.07 -13.33
N LEU A 131 2.22 18.44 -13.73
CA LEU A 131 3.56 18.72 -13.25
C LEU A 131 3.94 20.18 -13.20
N ILE A 132 4.25 20.61 -12.01
CA ILE A 132 5.06 21.80 -11.81
C ILE A 132 6.50 21.43 -12.22
N PRO A 133 7.09 22.14 -13.19
CA PRO A 133 8.46 21.86 -13.58
C PRO A 133 9.39 21.92 -12.38
N LYS A 134 10.19 20.88 -12.21
CA LYS A 134 11.23 20.91 -11.20
C LYS A 134 12.31 21.88 -11.64
N THR A 135 12.49 22.86 -10.84
CA THR A 135 13.62 23.76 -11.01
C THR A 135 14.86 23.19 -10.36
#